data_c70c1f57a6f222b054eb022f72183db2
#
_entry.id   c70c1f57a6f222b054eb022f72183db2
#
_cell.length_a   1.000
_cell.length_b   1.000
_cell.length_c   1.000
_cell.angle_alpha   90.00
_cell.angle_beta   90.00
_cell.angle_gamma   90.00
#
_symmetry.space_group_name_H-M   'P 1'
#
loop_
_entity.id
_entity.type
_entity.pdbx_description
1 polymer ?
#
loop_
_entity_poly.entity_id
_entity_poly.type
_entity_poly.pdbx_seq_one_letter_code
_entity_poly.pdbx_strand_id
1 'polypeptide(L)'
;GSDLLDFSATISNDSVTPYSGIKVDLEQTGTQRVHDYYGDMTILGIENIQGSNLNDYIKGNGQNNTLWGGAGDDVLDGVSANNILVGGIGSDTFRGGAGDNIIYGESYSTLGEAGTETDTTSRDLIDFSGAGNSIILNLSNFTSINYKDETTLSLEAQTSIGYGKNKIYNVEDALGGSGADTLIGSNIANVIDGGANNDIIFGFGGVGNTLIGGTGNDTIMGLLGGDKIYGGTFDGTT
;
A
#
# COMPACT_ATOMS: atom_id res chain seq x y z
N GLY A 1 1.71 -11.04 -25.59
CA GLY A 1 0.47 -10.27 -25.37
C GLY A 1 0.42 -9.90 -23.92
N SER A 2 -0.57 -9.15 -23.51
CA SER A 2 -0.84 -8.86 -22.11
C SER A 2 -2.19 -9.50 -21.80
N ASP A 3 -2.15 -10.61 -21.06
CA ASP A 3 -3.30 -11.47 -20.83
C ASP A 3 -3.93 -11.18 -19.45
N LEU A 4 -5.26 -11.22 -19.38
CA LEU A 4 -6.02 -10.93 -18.17
C LEU A 4 -6.73 -12.17 -17.66
N LEU A 5 -6.56 -12.47 -16.39
CA LEU A 5 -7.38 -13.44 -15.66
C LEU A 5 -8.39 -12.67 -14.78
N ASP A 6 -9.66 -12.87 -15.02
CA ASP A 6 -10.74 -12.07 -14.45
C ASP A 6 -11.61 -12.89 -13.49
N PHE A 7 -11.65 -12.46 -12.22
CA PHE A 7 -12.48 -13.02 -11.15
C PHE A 7 -13.57 -12.05 -10.68
N SER A 8 -13.86 -10.99 -11.45
CA SER A 8 -14.83 -9.95 -11.08
C SER A 8 -16.29 -10.45 -10.99
N ALA A 9 -16.57 -11.66 -11.45
CA ALA A 9 -17.87 -12.27 -11.23
C ALA A 9 -18.15 -12.40 -9.73
N THR A 10 -19.30 -11.84 -9.31
CA THR A 10 -19.72 -11.83 -7.91
C THR A 10 -19.72 -13.25 -7.34
N ILE A 11 -18.86 -13.50 -6.36
CA ILE A 11 -18.89 -14.75 -5.60
C ILE A 11 -20.02 -14.58 -4.58
N SER A 12 -21.08 -15.40 -4.67
CA SER A 12 -22.13 -15.38 -3.68
C SER A 12 -21.58 -15.93 -2.36
N ASN A 13 -21.64 -15.11 -1.33
CA ASN A 13 -21.36 -15.52 0.05
C ASN A 13 -22.48 -16.45 0.51
N ASP A 14 -22.38 -17.75 0.22
CA ASP A 14 -23.28 -18.71 0.83
C ASP A 14 -22.80 -18.93 2.28
N SER A 15 -23.70 -18.85 3.22
CA SER A 15 -23.54 -18.68 4.67
C SER A 15 -22.79 -19.81 5.40
N VAL A 16 -21.93 -20.58 4.75
CA VAL A 16 -21.30 -21.78 5.32
C VAL A 16 -19.83 -21.62 5.69
N THR A 17 -19.12 -20.65 5.10
CA THR A 17 -17.73 -20.32 5.48
C THR A 17 -17.49 -18.82 5.37
N PRO A 18 -16.72 -18.20 6.30
CA PRO A 18 -16.27 -16.81 6.12
C PRO A 18 -15.23 -16.81 5.01
N TYR A 19 -15.64 -16.53 3.78
CA TYR A 19 -14.73 -16.57 2.64
C TYR A 19 -13.84 -15.34 2.59
N SER A 20 -12.55 -15.60 2.62
CA SER A 20 -11.56 -14.80 1.89
C SER A 20 -11.85 -14.92 0.39
N GLY A 21 -11.60 -13.88 -0.38
CA GLY A 21 -11.70 -13.91 -1.82
C GLY A 21 -10.69 -14.86 -2.48
N ILE A 22 -10.18 -14.51 -3.63
CA ILE A 22 -9.19 -15.32 -4.34
C ILE A 22 -7.79 -15.21 -3.72
N LYS A 23 -7.01 -16.26 -3.91
CA LYS A 23 -5.57 -16.25 -3.66
C LYS A 23 -4.84 -16.65 -4.92
N VAL A 24 -4.14 -15.70 -5.55
CA VAL A 24 -3.38 -15.92 -6.78
C VAL A 24 -1.93 -15.50 -6.57
N ASP A 25 -1.00 -16.36 -6.98
CA ASP A 25 0.44 -16.09 -7.00
C ASP A 25 0.98 -16.44 -8.41
N LEU A 26 1.34 -15.41 -9.19
CA LEU A 26 1.84 -15.57 -10.56
C LEU A 26 3.28 -16.09 -10.63
N GLU A 27 4.01 -16.17 -9.51
CA GLU A 27 5.31 -16.84 -9.45
C GLU A 27 5.18 -18.37 -9.39
N GLN A 28 4.00 -18.89 -9.00
CA GLN A 28 3.77 -20.34 -8.95
C GLN A 28 3.59 -20.92 -10.36
N THR A 29 4.45 -21.88 -10.69
CA THR A 29 4.36 -22.62 -11.98
C THR A 29 3.55 -23.91 -11.90
N GLY A 30 3.14 -24.30 -10.70
CA GLY A 30 2.32 -25.48 -10.42
C GLY A 30 0.86 -25.13 -10.16
N THR A 31 0.12 -26.17 -9.79
CA THR A 31 -1.28 -26.01 -9.37
C THR A 31 -1.36 -25.27 -8.05
N GLN A 32 -2.22 -24.26 -7.98
CA GLN A 32 -2.51 -23.48 -6.78
C GLN A 32 -4.02 -23.50 -6.49
N ARG A 33 -4.37 -23.48 -5.20
CA ARG A 33 -5.75 -23.30 -4.76
C ARG A 33 -6.12 -21.84 -4.86
N VAL A 34 -6.97 -21.49 -5.78
CA VAL A 34 -7.34 -20.07 -6.01
C VAL A 34 -8.48 -19.66 -5.08
N HIS A 35 -9.52 -20.46 -5.01
CA HIS A 35 -10.70 -20.23 -4.15
C HIS A 35 -11.53 -21.50 -4.06
N ASP A 36 -12.35 -21.66 -3.01
CA ASP A 36 -13.20 -22.86 -2.88
C ASP A 36 -14.22 -23.01 -4.01
N TYR A 37 -14.71 -21.91 -4.55
CA TYR A 37 -15.63 -21.91 -5.69
C TYR A 37 -14.92 -22.21 -7.02
N TYR A 38 -13.77 -21.58 -7.28
CA TYR A 38 -13.02 -21.74 -8.51
C TYR A 38 -12.13 -23.00 -8.54
N GLY A 39 -11.79 -23.53 -7.36
CA GLY A 39 -10.96 -24.72 -7.22
C GLY A 39 -9.47 -24.47 -7.44
N ASP A 40 -8.80 -25.52 -7.86
CA ASP A 40 -7.37 -25.54 -8.12
C ASP A 40 -7.09 -25.19 -9.58
N MET A 41 -6.13 -24.27 -9.82
CA MET A 41 -5.76 -23.80 -11.15
C MET A 41 -4.25 -23.87 -11.35
N THR A 42 -3.82 -24.09 -12.59
CA THR A 42 -2.46 -23.83 -13.05
C THR A 42 -2.52 -22.58 -13.93
N ILE A 43 -1.88 -21.49 -13.45
CA ILE A 43 -1.92 -20.17 -14.08
C ILE A 43 -0.55 -19.90 -14.68
N LEU A 44 -0.46 -19.72 -15.98
CA LEU A 44 0.79 -19.53 -16.70
C LEU A 44 0.63 -18.47 -17.78
N GLY A 45 1.62 -17.58 -17.91
CA GLY A 45 1.67 -16.56 -18.95
C GLY A 45 0.58 -15.49 -18.81
N ILE A 46 0.14 -15.22 -17.58
CA ILE A 46 -0.81 -14.16 -17.23
C ILE A 46 -0.05 -13.01 -16.60
N GLU A 47 -0.30 -11.81 -17.06
CA GLU A 47 0.32 -10.58 -16.55
C GLU A 47 -0.65 -9.74 -15.71
N ASN A 48 -1.96 -9.87 -15.93
CA ASN A 48 -2.96 -9.03 -15.28
C ASN A 48 -3.99 -9.87 -14.56
N ILE A 49 -4.41 -9.40 -13.38
CA ILE A 49 -5.42 -10.05 -12.55
C ILE A 49 -6.49 -9.02 -12.18
N GLN A 50 -7.75 -9.37 -12.42
CA GLN A 50 -8.90 -8.71 -11.81
C GLN A 50 -9.39 -9.59 -10.68
N GLY A 51 -9.36 -9.06 -9.47
CA GLY A 51 -9.87 -9.70 -8.26
C GLY A 51 -11.40 -9.79 -8.20
N SER A 52 -11.89 -10.21 -7.06
CA SER A 52 -13.30 -10.49 -6.83
C SER A 52 -14.02 -9.32 -6.11
N ASN A 53 -15.10 -9.62 -5.42
CA ASN A 53 -15.80 -8.70 -4.54
C ASN A 53 -15.60 -9.05 -3.05
N LEU A 54 -14.55 -9.79 -2.72
CA LEU A 54 -14.19 -10.24 -1.37
C LEU A 54 -12.70 -9.97 -1.15
N ASN A 55 -12.24 -10.08 0.10
CA ASN A 55 -10.86 -9.84 0.47
C ASN A 55 -9.90 -10.80 -0.24
N ASP A 56 -9.14 -10.29 -1.19
CA ASP A 56 -8.27 -11.05 -2.09
C ASP A 56 -6.79 -10.96 -1.66
N TYR A 57 -6.03 -11.96 -2.04
CA TYR A 57 -4.57 -11.91 -2.03
C TYR A 57 -4.06 -12.16 -3.44
N ILE A 58 -3.53 -11.12 -4.07
CA ILE A 58 -3.04 -11.16 -5.45
C ILE A 58 -1.55 -10.81 -5.47
N LYS A 59 -0.75 -11.76 -5.89
CA LYS A 59 0.70 -11.59 -6.03
C LYS A 59 1.10 -11.70 -7.50
N GLY A 60 1.79 -10.68 -7.99
CA GLY A 60 2.39 -10.63 -9.30
C GLY A 60 3.63 -11.52 -9.45
N ASN A 61 4.50 -11.16 -10.36
CA ASN A 61 5.75 -11.87 -10.62
C ASN A 61 6.88 -10.90 -11.00
N GLY A 62 7.98 -11.40 -11.57
CA GLY A 62 9.12 -10.58 -12.01
C GLY A 62 8.90 -9.75 -13.28
N GLN A 63 7.66 -9.61 -13.76
CA GLN A 63 7.30 -8.81 -14.94
C GLN A 63 6.36 -7.67 -14.56
N ASN A 64 6.09 -6.77 -15.51
CA ASN A 64 5.12 -5.71 -15.29
C ASN A 64 3.71 -6.31 -15.21
N ASN A 65 3.06 -6.15 -14.08
CA ASN A 65 1.70 -6.62 -13.84
C ASN A 65 0.73 -5.45 -13.66
N THR A 66 -0.54 -5.70 -13.98
CA THR A 66 -1.63 -4.85 -13.51
C THR A 66 -2.56 -5.69 -12.65
N LEU A 67 -2.67 -5.31 -11.38
CA LEU A 67 -3.42 -6.05 -10.38
C LEU A 67 -4.55 -5.15 -9.87
N TRP A 68 -5.80 -5.61 -9.97
CA TRP A 68 -6.98 -4.96 -9.40
C TRP A 68 -7.52 -5.84 -8.28
N GLY A 69 -7.70 -5.28 -7.09
CA GLY A 69 -8.35 -5.95 -5.96
C GLY A 69 -9.85 -6.11 -6.22
N GLY A 70 -10.56 -5.04 -6.25
CA GLY A 70 -11.98 -5.02 -6.55
C GLY A 70 -12.82 -4.42 -5.44
N ALA A 71 -13.49 -5.24 -4.68
CA ALA A 71 -14.15 -4.82 -3.46
C ALA A 71 -13.78 -5.80 -2.33
N GLY A 72 -13.63 -5.28 -1.12
CA GLY A 72 -13.11 -6.02 0.02
C GLY A 72 -11.76 -5.46 0.44
N ASP A 73 -11.22 -5.92 1.55
CA ASP A 73 -9.89 -5.52 2.02
C ASP A 73 -8.85 -6.42 1.37
N ASP A 74 -8.17 -5.91 0.35
CA ASP A 74 -7.31 -6.68 -0.54
C ASP A 74 -5.82 -6.55 -0.20
N VAL A 75 -5.03 -7.53 -0.57
CA VAL A 75 -3.56 -7.46 -0.52
C VAL A 75 -3.01 -7.64 -1.93
N LEU A 76 -2.38 -6.59 -2.45
CA LEU A 76 -1.77 -6.55 -3.78
C LEU A 76 -0.25 -6.46 -3.66
N ASP A 77 0.45 -7.51 -4.12
CA ASP A 77 1.92 -7.60 -4.07
C ASP A 77 2.49 -7.63 -5.49
N GLY A 78 3.14 -6.55 -5.91
CA GLY A 78 3.75 -6.43 -7.23
C GLY A 78 5.05 -7.20 -7.41
N VAL A 79 5.71 -7.61 -6.32
CA VAL A 79 6.99 -8.33 -6.25
C VAL A 79 8.17 -7.53 -6.81
N SER A 80 8.22 -7.30 -8.12
CA SER A 80 9.28 -6.55 -8.79
C SER A 80 8.81 -6.04 -10.16
N ALA A 81 9.67 -5.32 -10.88
CA ALA A 81 9.34 -4.62 -12.12
C ALA A 81 8.34 -3.46 -11.91
N ASN A 82 7.78 -2.90 -12.98
CA ASN A 82 6.95 -1.71 -12.90
C ASN A 82 5.48 -2.11 -12.97
N ASN A 83 4.79 -2.07 -11.84
CA ASN A 83 3.43 -2.57 -11.72
C ASN A 83 2.41 -1.43 -11.63
N ILE A 84 1.17 -1.76 -11.93
CA ILE A 84 0.01 -0.94 -11.63
C ILE A 84 -0.84 -1.73 -10.62
N LEU A 85 -1.02 -1.17 -9.44
CA LEU A 85 -1.80 -1.77 -8.36
C LEU A 85 -3.00 -0.88 -8.08
N VAL A 86 -4.19 -1.46 -8.05
CA VAL A 86 -5.45 -0.74 -7.84
C VAL A 86 -6.25 -1.51 -6.79
N GLY A 87 -6.42 -0.94 -5.61
CA GLY A 87 -7.20 -1.56 -4.53
C GLY A 87 -8.66 -1.66 -4.90
N GLY A 88 -9.36 -0.57 -4.84
CA GLY A 88 -10.77 -0.49 -5.17
C GLY A 88 -11.61 -0.05 -3.98
N ILE A 89 -12.61 -0.80 -3.60
CA ILE A 89 -13.46 -0.50 -2.44
C ILE A 89 -13.01 -1.35 -1.26
N GLY A 90 -12.63 -0.72 -0.15
CA GLY A 90 -12.20 -1.39 1.07
C GLY A 90 -10.84 -0.90 1.55
N SER A 91 -10.35 -1.49 2.62
CA SER A 91 -9.04 -1.12 3.18
C SER A 91 -7.95 -2.03 2.63
N ASP A 92 -7.22 -1.52 1.65
CA ASP A 92 -6.30 -2.30 0.86
C ASP A 92 -4.84 -2.19 1.34
N THR A 93 -4.07 -3.21 1.08
CA THR A 93 -2.63 -3.25 1.39
C THR A 93 -1.81 -3.43 0.12
N PHE A 94 -0.90 -2.50 -0.12
CA PHE A 94 -0.06 -2.48 -1.30
C PHE A 94 1.40 -2.76 -0.96
N ARG A 95 1.99 -3.73 -1.65
CA ARG A 95 3.42 -3.99 -1.70
C ARG A 95 3.89 -3.83 -3.14
N GLY A 96 4.41 -2.65 -3.47
CA GLY A 96 4.87 -2.38 -4.84
C GLY A 96 6.05 -3.26 -5.26
N GLY A 97 6.90 -3.62 -4.31
CA GLY A 97 8.13 -4.33 -4.60
C GLY A 97 9.19 -3.42 -5.25
N ALA A 98 10.24 -4.02 -5.78
CA ALA A 98 11.31 -3.29 -6.45
C ALA A 98 10.87 -2.91 -7.88
N GLY A 99 10.92 -1.62 -8.19
CA GLY A 99 10.54 -1.07 -9.49
C GLY A 99 9.70 0.20 -9.36
N ASP A 100 9.42 0.85 -10.47
CA ASP A 100 8.66 2.09 -10.49
C ASP A 100 7.18 1.77 -10.67
N ASN A 101 6.43 1.73 -9.57
CA ASN A 101 5.03 1.33 -9.58
C ASN A 101 4.08 2.53 -9.61
N ILE A 102 2.85 2.28 -10.04
CA ILE A 102 1.73 3.21 -9.90
C ILE A 102 0.69 2.53 -9.01
N ILE A 103 0.37 3.16 -7.88
CA ILE A 103 -0.50 2.61 -6.85
C ILE A 103 -1.69 3.55 -6.67
N TYR A 104 -2.88 2.98 -6.76
CA TYR A 104 -4.14 3.64 -6.50
C TYR A 104 -4.84 2.91 -5.37
N GLY A 105 -5.10 3.58 -4.25
CA GLY A 105 -5.94 3.04 -3.19
C GLY A 105 -7.31 2.73 -3.74
N GLU A 106 -7.93 3.73 -4.33
CA GLU A 106 -9.24 3.62 -4.95
C GLU A 106 -9.17 3.35 -6.47
N SER A 107 -10.32 3.11 -7.08
CA SER A 107 -10.45 3.01 -8.53
C SER A 107 -9.98 4.30 -9.22
N TYR A 108 -9.39 4.18 -10.40
CA TYR A 108 -9.00 5.34 -11.20
C TYR A 108 -9.88 5.48 -12.46
N SER A 109 -10.15 6.71 -12.88
CA SER A 109 -10.84 7.01 -14.15
C SER A 109 -9.88 7.13 -15.33
N THR A 110 -8.63 7.57 -15.06
CA THR A 110 -7.57 7.76 -16.07
C THR A 110 -6.22 7.48 -15.41
N LEU A 111 -5.38 6.66 -16.04
CA LEU A 111 -4.03 6.36 -15.57
C LEU A 111 -3.23 7.65 -15.30
N GLY A 112 -2.70 7.77 -14.08
CA GLY A 112 -1.91 8.93 -13.64
C GLY A 112 -2.72 10.03 -12.96
N GLU A 113 -4.04 9.85 -12.80
CA GLU A 113 -4.90 10.74 -12.02
C GLU A 113 -5.53 9.95 -10.88
N ALA A 114 -5.60 10.54 -9.68
CA ALA A 114 -6.36 9.97 -8.57
C ALA A 114 -7.82 9.78 -9.02
N GLY A 115 -8.37 8.61 -8.74
CA GLY A 115 -9.80 8.36 -8.93
C GLY A 115 -10.63 9.30 -8.03
N THR A 116 -11.91 9.36 -8.28
CA THR A 116 -12.82 9.96 -7.32
C THR A 116 -12.94 8.97 -6.17
N GLU A 117 -12.45 9.34 -5.00
CA GLU A 117 -12.60 8.59 -3.78
C GLU A 117 -14.10 8.35 -3.54
N THR A 118 -14.53 7.12 -3.67
CA THR A 118 -15.93 6.73 -3.48
C THR A 118 -16.16 6.13 -2.10
N ASP A 119 -15.10 5.68 -1.44
CA ASP A 119 -15.11 5.15 -0.07
C ASP A 119 -14.23 6.01 0.84
N THR A 120 -14.85 6.93 1.55
CA THR A 120 -14.18 7.82 2.53
C THR A 120 -14.02 7.18 3.91
N THR A 121 -14.40 5.93 4.07
CA THR A 121 -14.38 5.20 5.36
C THR A 121 -13.30 4.14 5.42
N SER A 122 -12.84 3.64 4.30
CA SER A 122 -11.70 2.74 4.18
C SER A 122 -10.37 3.46 4.40
N ARG A 123 -9.34 2.70 4.68
CA ARG A 123 -7.98 3.20 4.89
C ARG A 123 -7.01 2.24 4.24
N ASP A 124 -6.29 2.77 3.28
CA ASP A 124 -5.31 2.03 2.51
C ASP A 124 -3.91 2.11 3.11
N LEU A 125 -3.16 1.04 3.00
CA LEU A 125 -1.82 0.91 3.53
C LEU A 125 -0.79 0.67 2.43
N ILE A 126 0.23 1.52 2.35
CA ILE A 126 1.45 1.18 1.62
C ILE A 126 2.46 0.50 2.58
N ASP A 127 2.82 -0.73 2.27
CA ASP A 127 3.69 -1.59 3.08
C ASP A 127 5.09 -1.71 2.46
N PHE A 128 6.09 -1.07 3.09
CA PHE A 128 7.50 -1.16 2.75
C PHE A 128 8.29 -2.06 3.71
N SER A 129 7.63 -2.89 4.53
CA SER A 129 8.31 -3.75 5.51
C SER A 129 9.35 -4.69 4.89
N GLY A 130 9.21 -5.01 3.61
CA GLY A 130 10.21 -5.75 2.82
C GLY A 130 11.41 -4.94 2.34
N ALA A 131 11.40 -3.61 2.49
CA ALA A 131 12.50 -2.77 2.03
C ALA A 131 13.68 -2.80 3.03
N GLY A 132 14.85 -3.16 2.55
CA GLY A 132 16.10 -3.17 3.33
C GLY A 132 16.89 -1.87 3.26
N ASN A 133 16.54 -0.97 2.34
CA ASN A 133 17.17 0.33 2.16
C ASN A 133 16.26 1.43 2.70
N SER A 134 16.88 2.58 3.00
CA SER A 134 16.11 3.77 3.39
C SER A 134 15.15 4.21 2.28
N ILE A 135 13.93 4.51 2.67
CA ILE A 135 12.90 5.06 1.79
C ILE A 135 12.60 6.52 2.14
N ILE A 136 12.13 7.27 1.15
CA ILE A 136 11.51 8.56 1.35
C ILE A 136 10.09 8.44 0.80
N LEU A 137 9.10 8.54 1.68
CA LEU A 137 7.68 8.47 1.33
C LEU A 137 7.03 9.83 1.59
N ASN A 138 6.27 10.31 0.63
CA ASN A 138 5.47 11.50 0.77
C ASN A 138 4.02 11.23 0.30
N LEU A 139 3.10 11.10 1.24
CA LEU A 139 1.66 10.95 0.95
C LEU A 139 0.96 12.31 0.80
N SER A 140 1.65 13.42 1.06
CA SER A 140 1.08 14.76 0.95
C SER A 140 1.08 15.29 -0.49
N ASN A 141 0.29 16.33 -0.72
CA ASN A 141 0.33 17.11 -1.96
C ASN A 141 1.44 18.18 -1.97
N PHE A 142 2.31 18.20 -0.95
CA PHE A 142 3.38 19.19 -0.84
C PHE A 142 4.68 18.68 -1.42
N THR A 143 5.40 19.56 -2.10
CA THR A 143 6.69 19.24 -2.74
C THR A 143 7.89 19.64 -1.90
N SER A 144 7.68 20.29 -0.75
CA SER A 144 8.75 20.67 0.17
C SER A 144 8.24 20.81 1.60
N ILE A 145 9.04 20.38 2.57
CA ILE A 145 8.77 20.54 4.00
C ILE A 145 10.01 21.17 4.65
N ASN A 146 9.79 22.19 5.46
CA ASN A 146 10.86 22.77 6.26
C ASN A 146 11.09 21.92 7.52
N TYR A 147 12.28 21.38 7.64
CA TYR A 147 12.69 20.52 8.71
C TYR A 147 13.96 21.05 9.34
N LYS A 148 14.02 21.07 10.67
CA LYS A 148 15.19 21.31 11.52
C LYS A 148 16.22 22.30 10.94
N ASP A 149 16.38 23.45 11.60
CA ASP A 149 17.32 24.50 11.19
C ASP A 149 17.08 25.06 9.76
N GLU A 150 15.80 25.18 9.36
CA GLU A 150 15.37 25.69 8.05
C GLU A 150 15.84 24.82 6.85
N THR A 151 16.26 23.57 7.09
CA THR A 151 16.53 22.63 6.01
C THR A 151 15.25 22.29 5.29
N THR A 152 15.19 22.59 4.01
CA THR A 152 14.04 22.25 3.14
C THR A 152 14.24 20.88 2.54
N LEU A 153 13.37 19.93 2.85
CA LEU A 153 13.27 18.67 2.10
C LEU A 153 12.45 18.94 0.82
N SER A 154 13.09 18.82 -0.34
CA SER A 154 12.40 18.85 -1.63
C SER A 154 11.97 17.44 -2.00
N LEU A 155 10.68 17.23 -2.18
CA LEU A 155 10.05 15.94 -2.39
C LEU A 155 9.06 16.02 -3.56
N GLU A 156 8.88 14.92 -4.27
CA GLU A 156 7.74 14.80 -5.18
C GLU A 156 6.50 14.44 -4.36
N ALA A 157 5.37 15.07 -4.62
CA ALA A 157 4.11 14.78 -3.95
C ALA A 157 3.62 13.37 -4.32
N GLN A 158 3.02 12.68 -3.36
CA GLN A 158 2.42 11.34 -3.54
C GLN A 158 3.40 10.34 -4.21
N THR A 159 4.63 10.28 -3.70
CA THR A 159 5.68 9.39 -4.23
C THR A 159 6.47 8.71 -3.12
N SER A 160 7.15 7.63 -3.47
CA SER A 160 8.22 7.04 -2.65
C SER A 160 9.49 6.84 -3.47
N ILE A 161 10.64 6.85 -2.80
CA ILE A 161 11.97 6.63 -3.39
C ILE A 161 12.75 5.71 -2.44
N GLY A 162 13.59 4.85 -3.00
CA GLY A 162 14.47 3.96 -2.24
C GLY A 162 14.15 2.48 -2.42
N TYR A 163 12.87 2.17 -2.65
CA TYR A 163 12.42 0.83 -3.03
C TYR A 163 11.54 0.93 -4.29
N GLY A 164 12.18 1.37 -5.39
CA GLY A 164 11.51 1.87 -6.57
C GLY A 164 11.09 3.34 -6.43
N LYS A 165 10.70 3.95 -7.54
CA LYS A 165 10.10 5.29 -7.58
C LYS A 165 8.60 5.14 -7.82
N ASN A 166 7.84 5.00 -6.76
CA ASN A 166 6.40 4.76 -6.85
C ASN A 166 5.62 6.08 -6.94
N LYS A 167 4.55 6.10 -7.73
CA LYS A 167 3.49 7.11 -7.68
C LYS A 167 2.33 6.53 -6.91
N ILE A 168 1.86 7.24 -5.88
CA ILE A 168 0.89 6.74 -4.92
C ILE A 168 -0.28 7.73 -4.83
N TYR A 169 -1.50 7.24 -5.00
CA TYR A 169 -2.71 8.03 -5.00
C TYR A 169 -3.74 7.41 -4.04
N ASN A 170 -4.39 8.24 -3.22
CA ASN A 170 -5.44 7.83 -2.28
C ASN A 170 -5.00 6.65 -1.39
N VAL A 171 -3.86 6.80 -0.71
CA VAL A 171 -3.36 5.89 0.31
C VAL A 171 -3.09 6.70 1.58
N GLU A 172 -3.62 6.25 2.70
CA GLU A 172 -3.64 7.01 3.96
C GLU A 172 -2.53 6.61 4.90
N ASP A 173 -2.19 5.32 4.94
CA ASP A 173 -1.33 4.75 5.95
C ASP A 173 -0.01 4.23 5.36
N ALA A 174 1.02 4.17 6.20
CA ALA A 174 2.34 3.72 5.78
C ALA A 174 3.03 2.88 6.84
N LEU A 175 3.66 1.81 6.37
CA LEU A 175 4.61 1.01 7.12
C LEU A 175 5.98 1.13 6.46
N GLY A 176 6.98 1.65 7.18
CA GLY A 176 8.37 1.74 6.76
C GLY A 176 9.07 0.37 6.75
N GLY A 177 10.33 0.40 6.38
CA GLY A 177 11.14 -0.80 6.23
C GLY A 177 12.12 -1.05 7.38
N SER A 178 13.24 -1.61 7.03
CA SER A 178 14.36 -1.78 7.95
C SER A 178 15.50 -0.78 7.69
N GLY A 179 15.28 0.23 6.85
CA GLY A 179 16.18 1.33 6.59
C GLY A 179 15.98 2.49 7.58
N ALA A 180 16.76 3.55 7.46
CA ALA A 180 16.49 4.82 8.13
C ALA A 180 15.60 5.65 7.20
N ASP A 181 14.31 5.71 7.51
CA ASP A 181 13.28 6.16 6.60
C ASP A 181 12.88 7.63 6.84
N THR A 182 12.30 8.25 5.83
CA THR A 182 11.63 9.55 5.95
C THR A 182 10.20 9.40 5.45
N LEU A 183 9.24 9.46 6.39
CA LEU A 183 7.84 9.20 6.13
C LEU A 183 7.00 10.45 6.39
N ILE A 184 6.21 10.85 5.41
CA ILE A 184 5.42 12.08 5.46
C ILE A 184 3.97 11.73 5.17
N GLY A 185 3.11 11.99 6.14
CA GLY A 185 1.67 11.82 6.03
C GLY A 185 1.00 12.86 5.12
N SER A 186 -0.30 12.86 5.13
CA SER A 186 -1.17 13.68 4.28
C SER A 186 -1.98 14.71 5.09
N ASN A 187 -2.99 15.32 4.47
CA ASN A 187 -3.88 16.26 5.13
C ASN A 187 -4.99 15.60 5.97
N ILE A 188 -5.10 14.29 5.93
CA ILE A 188 -6.06 13.50 6.73
C ILE A 188 -5.34 12.75 7.82
N ALA A 189 -6.07 12.10 8.75
CA ALA A 189 -5.47 11.27 9.78
C ALA A 189 -4.71 10.08 9.14
N ASN A 190 -3.47 9.87 9.56
CA ASN A 190 -2.62 8.80 9.07
C ASN A 190 -2.20 7.87 10.22
N VAL A 191 -1.96 6.61 9.92
CA VAL A 191 -1.17 5.70 10.76
C VAL A 191 0.17 5.48 10.06
N ILE A 192 1.26 5.93 10.68
CA ILE A 192 2.60 5.81 10.11
C ILE A 192 3.48 5.09 11.11
N ASP A 193 4.07 3.98 10.68
CA ASP A 193 5.06 3.22 11.45
C ASP A 193 6.42 3.28 10.72
N GLY A 194 7.46 3.80 11.40
CA GLY A 194 8.82 3.90 10.85
C GLY A 194 9.46 2.55 10.62
N GLY A 195 9.23 1.59 11.51
CA GLY A 195 9.79 0.26 11.41
C GLY A 195 11.07 0.07 12.19
N ALA A 196 12.20 -0.05 11.53
CA ALA A 196 13.47 -0.25 12.19
C ALA A 196 14.55 0.74 11.71
N ASN A 197 15.51 1.00 12.58
CA ASN A 197 16.53 2.04 12.48
C ASN A 197 15.99 3.45 12.77
N ASN A 198 16.78 4.49 12.45
CA ASN A 198 16.50 5.84 12.88
C ASN A 198 15.64 6.57 11.86
N ASP A 199 14.37 6.74 12.14
CA ASP A 199 13.39 7.26 11.21
C ASP A 199 13.04 8.73 11.46
N ILE A 200 12.58 9.39 10.42
CA ILE A 200 12.03 10.75 10.47
C ILE A 200 10.57 10.69 10.02
N ILE A 201 9.65 11.00 10.92
CA ILE A 201 8.22 10.89 10.66
C ILE A 201 7.55 12.25 10.83
N PHE A 202 6.79 12.66 9.81
CA PHE A 202 5.95 13.85 9.83
C PHE A 202 4.49 13.45 9.68
N GLY A 203 3.65 13.69 10.71
CA GLY A 203 2.20 13.45 10.64
C GLY A 203 1.47 14.41 9.72
N PHE A 204 2.07 15.59 9.55
CA PHE A 204 1.59 16.67 8.69
C PHE A 204 0.25 17.29 9.15
N GLY A 205 -0.70 17.56 8.24
CA GLY A 205 -1.89 18.37 8.51
C GLY A 205 -3.14 17.59 8.95
N GLY A 206 -3.07 16.29 9.03
CA GLY A 206 -4.20 15.45 9.49
C GLY A 206 -4.52 15.68 10.97
N VAL A 207 -5.76 15.47 11.36
CA VAL A 207 -6.21 15.57 12.76
C VAL A 207 -6.24 14.18 13.35
N GLY A 208 -5.42 13.92 14.38
CA GLY A 208 -5.43 12.66 15.13
C GLY A 208 -4.63 11.54 14.44
N ASN A 209 -3.44 11.86 13.94
CA ASN A 209 -2.49 10.87 13.45
C ASN A 209 -2.06 9.89 14.55
N THR A 210 -1.69 8.69 14.14
CA THR A 210 -0.97 7.73 14.98
C THR A 210 0.42 7.53 14.36
N LEU A 211 1.45 8.00 15.07
CA LEU A 211 2.84 7.99 14.60
C LEU A 211 3.67 7.08 15.51
N ILE A 212 4.33 6.11 14.93
CA ILE A 212 5.10 5.08 15.63
C ILE A 212 6.54 5.14 15.10
N GLY A 213 7.52 5.37 15.98
CA GLY A 213 8.94 5.34 15.59
C GLY A 213 9.41 3.93 15.23
N GLY A 214 9.07 2.98 16.08
CA GLY A 214 9.55 1.60 15.90
C GLY A 214 10.80 1.31 16.71
N THR A 215 11.82 0.73 16.10
CA THR A 215 13.08 0.47 16.78
C THR A 215 14.18 1.39 16.26
N GLY A 216 14.83 2.14 17.16
CA GLY A 216 15.89 3.05 16.78
C GLY A 216 15.83 4.36 17.55
N ASN A 217 16.52 5.36 17.05
CA ASN A 217 16.46 6.73 17.58
C ASN A 217 15.71 7.61 16.60
N ASP A 218 14.40 7.71 16.78
CA ASP A 218 13.49 8.31 15.82
C ASP A 218 13.26 9.78 16.08
N THR A 219 12.92 10.51 15.04
CA THR A 219 12.47 11.91 15.11
C THR A 219 11.05 11.99 14.58
N ILE A 220 10.09 12.28 15.47
CA ILE A 220 8.67 12.29 15.13
C ILE A 220 8.08 13.69 15.36
N MET A 221 7.36 14.19 14.37
CA MET A 221 6.66 15.47 14.41
C MET A 221 5.20 15.32 14.00
N GLY A 222 4.27 15.44 14.96
CA GLY A 222 2.83 15.40 14.69
C GLY A 222 2.34 16.63 13.93
N LEU A 223 2.88 17.80 14.24
CA LEU A 223 2.63 19.16 13.73
C LEU A 223 1.27 19.73 14.15
N LEU A 224 0.14 19.27 13.63
CA LEU A 224 -1.19 19.79 13.94
C LEU A 224 -2.16 18.65 14.26
N GLY A 225 -3.01 18.88 15.26
CA GLY A 225 -4.08 17.96 15.57
C GLY A 225 -3.87 17.11 16.80
N GLY A 226 -4.62 16.43 17.44
CA GLY A 226 -4.49 15.61 18.65
C GLY A 226 -3.82 14.25 18.37
N ASP A 227 -2.57 14.28 17.96
CA ASP A 227 -1.83 13.11 17.51
C ASP A 227 -1.46 12.16 18.66
N LYS A 228 -1.39 10.88 18.35
CA LYS A 228 -0.81 9.85 19.21
C LYS A 228 0.59 9.55 18.71
N ILE A 229 1.60 9.69 19.59
CA ILE A 229 3.00 9.49 19.22
C ILE A 229 3.62 8.43 20.13
N TYR A 230 4.17 7.40 19.51
CA TYR A 230 4.87 6.30 20.15
C TYR A 230 6.33 6.28 19.66
N GLY A 231 7.30 6.43 20.58
CA GLY A 231 8.72 6.38 20.21
C GLY A 231 9.22 4.97 19.92
N GLY A 232 8.61 3.95 20.51
CA GLY A 232 8.93 2.54 20.28
C GLY A 232 7.82 1.80 19.52
N THR A 233 7.98 0.49 19.38
CA THR A 233 6.95 -0.36 18.76
C THR A 233 5.64 -0.27 19.53
N PHE A 234 4.54 -0.14 18.81
CA PHE A 234 3.21 -0.11 19.41
C PHE A 234 2.67 -1.55 19.56
N ASP A 235 2.47 -1.99 20.80
CA ASP A 235 1.95 -3.32 21.12
C ASP A 235 0.42 -3.35 21.36
N GLY A 236 -0.26 -2.22 21.12
CA GLY A 236 -1.71 -2.09 21.34
C GLY A 236 -2.14 -1.94 22.80
N THR A 237 -1.20 -1.91 23.73
CA THR A 237 -1.48 -1.68 25.16
C THR A 237 -1.14 -0.23 25.52
N THR A 238 -2.12 0.57 25.88
CA THR A 238 -1.97 1.93 26.46
C THR A 238 -2.02 1.87 27.95
#